data_61473ba03181eedf7bf5e6c98d727611
#
_entry.id   61473ba03181eedf7bf5e6c98d727611
#
_cell.length_a   1.000
_cell.length_b   1.000
_cell.length_c   1.000
_cell.angle_alpha   90.00
_cell.angle_beta   90.00
_cell.angle_gamma   90.00
#
_symmetry.space_group_name_H-M   'P 1'
#
loop_
_entity.id
_entity.type
_entity.pdbx_description
1 polymer ?
#
loop_
_entity_poly.entity_id
_entity_poly.type
_entity_poly.pdbx_seq_one_letter_code
_entity_poly.pdbx_strand_id
1 'polypeptide(L)'
;MPRADIRALRHYLFMVDLKVRITDLNYGGHLGNDRLLGLLHEARVAFLASNGWSEMNCAGVGLIMGDAVLRYQGQAYAGDILRFEVGIGEPRRCGFRLYYRVTRPADGAAIALAETGMVCFDYREGKMCPLPAPVKDLCTSSLGTGERADP
;
A
#
# COMPACT_ATOMS: atom_id res chain seq x y z
N MET A 1 -2.60 13.75 -21.37
CA MET A 1 -1.55 13.82 -20.35
C MET A 1 -1.13 12.42 -19.96
N PRO A 2 0.16 12.09 -20.06
CA PRO A 2 0.63 10.77 -19.67
C PRO A 2 0.38 10.50 -18.18
N ARG A 3 -0.08 9.30 -17.85
CA ARG A 3 -0.35 8.88 -16.47
C ARG A 3 0.20 7.48 -16.24
N ALA A 4 0.51 7.16 -14.99
CA ALA A 4 0.84 5.80 -14.63
C ALA A 4 -0.40 4.92 -14.88
N ASP A 5 -0.20 3.79 -15.56
CA ASP A 5 -1.27 2.84 -15.84
C ASP A 5 -1.42 1.88 -14.67
N ILE A 6 -2.04 2.38 -13.59
CA ILE A 6 -2.41 1.55 -12.45
C ILE A 6 -3.92 1.56 -12.32
N ARG A 7 -4.47 0.42 -11.91
CA ARG A 7 -5.91 0.21 -11.79
C ARG A 7 -6.25 -0.39 -10.43
N ALA A 8 -7.45 -0.13 -9.97
CA ALA A 8 -7.94 -0.76 -8.75
C ALA A 8 -7.98 -2.27 -8.90
N LEU A 9 -7.75 -2.99 -7.82
CA LEU A 9 -8.03 -4.41 -7.73
C LEU A 9 -9.54 -4.64 -7.58
N ARG A 10 -9.99 -5.84 -7.92
CA ARG A 10 -11.39 -6.24 -7.65
C ARG A 10 -11.64 -6.44 -6.16
N HIS A 11 -10.65 -6.96 -5.44
CA HIS A 11 -10.74 -7.28 -4.02
C HIS A 11 -9.48 -6.85 -3.29
N TYR A 12 -9.68 -6.35 -2.09
CA TYR A 12 -8.60 -5.98 -1.16
C TYR A 12 -8.75 -6.81 0.11
N LEU A 13 -7.64 -7.22 0.70
CA LEU A 13 -7.61 -8.09 1.88
C LEU A 13 -7.85 -7.36 3.19
N PHE A 14 -7.51 -6.09 3.23
CA PHE A 14 -7.41 -5.34 4.47
C PHE A 14 -7.85 -3.91 4.25
N MET A 15 -8.42 -3.30 5.27
CA MET A 15 -8.69 -1.87 5.24
C MET A 15 -8.44 -1.23 6.59
N VAL A 16 -8.05 0.03 6.58
CA VAL A 16 -7.87 0.86 7.75
C VAL A 16 -8.28 2.30 7.42
N ASP A 17 -8.95 2.94 8.35
CA ASP A 17 -9.33 4.34 8.21
C ASP A 17 -8.31 5.21 8.95
N LEU A 18 -7.80 6.23 8.26
CA LEU A 18 -6.82 7.17 8.81
C LEU A 18 -7.34 8.59 8.63
N LYS A 19 -7.12 9.40 9.65
CA LYS A 19 -7.52 10.81 9.63
C LYS A 19 -6.41 11.67 9.02
N VAL A 20 -6.77 12.56 8.12
CA VAL A 20 -5.85 13.58 7.60
C VAL A 20 -5.62 14.63 8.70
N ARG A 21 -4.36 14.79 9.09
CA ARG A 21 -3.95 15.74 10.13
C ARG A 21 -3.56 17.07 9.52
N ILE A 22 -3.58 18.12 10.33
CA ILE A 22 -3.15 19.44 9.87
C ILE A 22 -1.70 19.41 9.34
N THR A 23 -0.85 18.57 9.93
CA THR A 23 0.54 18.41 9.49
C THR A 23 0.68 17.63 8.19
N ASP A 24 -0.38 17.04 7.67
CA ASP A 24 -0.39 16.32 6.39
C ASP A 24 -0.71 17.23 5.21
N LEU A 25 -1.03 18.50 5.46
CA LEU A 25 -1.42 19.44 4.42
C LEU A 25 -0.20 20.10 3.77
N ASN A 26 -0.37 20.42 2.49
CA ASN A 26 0.57 21.28 1.78
C ASN A 26 0.18 22.76 1.92
N TYR A 27 0.91 23.64 1.25
CA TYR A 27 0.67 25.08 1.27
C TYR A 27 -0.69 25.48 0.67
N GLY A 28 -1.31 24.63 -0.13
CA GLY A 28 -2.66 24.85 -0.70
C GLY A 28 -3.79 24.38 0.20
N GLY A 29 -3.50 23.86 1.39
CA GLY A 29 -4.51 23.38 2.33
C GLY A 29 -5.07 22.00 2.04
N HIS A 30 -4.44 21.25 1.13
CA HIS A 30 -4.83 19.88 0.79
C HIS A 30 -3.79 18.87 1.29
N LEU A 31 -4.22 17.62 1.39
CA LEU A 31 -3.28 16.52 1.65
C LEU A 31 -2.12 16.60 0.65
N GLY A 32 -0.91 16.72 1.16
CA GLY A 32 0.29 16.82 0.34
C GLY A 32 0.57 15.53 -0.43
N ASN A 33 1.07 15.68 -1.66
CA ASN A 33 1.42 14.53 -2.49
C ASN A 33 2.47 13.64 -1.82
N ASP A 34 3.42 14.23 -1.12
CA ASP A 34 4.45 13.57 -0.34
C ASP A 34 3.90 12.95 0.96
N ARG A 35 2.91 13.58 1.58
CA ARG A 35 2.30 13.09 2.82
C ARG A 35 1.44 11.87 2.61
N LEU A 36 0.84 11.73 1.42
CA LEU A 36 0.09 10.53 1.07
C LEU A 36 0.97 9.29 1.16
N LEU A 37 2.21 9.35 0.72
CA LEU A 37 3.15 8.23 0.82
C LEU A 37 3.37 7.82 2.29
N GLY A 38 3.43 8.78 3.20
CA GLY A 38 3.50 8.51 4.65
C GLY A 38 2.25 7.83 5.19
N LEU A 39 1.05 8.21 4.72
CA LEU A 39 -0.19 7.55 5.11
C LEU A 39 -0.27 6.13 4.54
N LEU A 40 0.20 5.92 3.33
CA LEU A 40 0.33 4.56 2.76
C LEU A 40 1.26 3.70 3.61
N HIS A 41 2.32 4.28 4.17
CA HIS A 41 3.22 3.60 5.10
C HIS A 41 2.47 3.16 6.36
N GLU A 42 1.66 4.03 6.95
CA GLU A 42 0.81 3.68 8.10
C GLU A 42 -0.12 2.51 7.77
N ALA A 43 -0.77 2.55 6.61
CA ALA A 43 -1.65 1.49 6.16
C ALA A 43 -0.89 0.17 5.96
N ARG A 44 0.31 0.23 5.41
CA ARG A 44 1.18 -0.95 5.23
C ARG A 44 1.58 -1.56 6.56
N VAL A 45 1.98 -0.75 7.53
CA VAL A 45 2.33 -1.23 8.87
C VAL A 45 1.13 -1.92 9.53
N ALA A 46 -0.05 -1.32 9.42
CA ALA A 46 -1.28 -1.91 9.95
C ALA A 46 -1.64 -3.24 9.26
N PHE A 47 -1.49 -3.30 7.94
CA PHE A 47 -1.70 -4.53 7.17
C PHE A 47 -0.74 -5.65 7.60
N LEU A 48 0.54 -5.35 7.70
CA LEU A 48 1.54 -6.32 8.13
C LEU A 48 1.22 -6.82 9.55
N ALA A 49 0.89 -5.90 10.46
CA ALA A 49 0.54 -6.25 11.84
C ALA A 49 -0.68 -7.18 11.91
N SER A 50 -1.65 -7.03 11.03
CA SER A 50 -2.83 -7.91 10.99
C SER A 50 -2.48 -9.37 10.64
N ASN A 51 -1.30 -9.59 10.06
CA ASN A 51 -0.75 -10.93 9.78
C ASN A 51 0.31 -11.35 10.81
N GLY A 52 0.50 -10.58 11.87
CA GLY A 52 1.55 -10.84 12.86
C GLY A 52 2.95 -10.44 12.40
N TRP A 53 3.06 -9.59 11.40
CA TRP A 53 4.33 -9.17 10.78
C TRP A 53 4.63 -7.70 11.04
N SER A 54 5.89 -7.34 10.79
CA SER A 54 6.36 -5.96 10.73
C SER A 54 7.32 -5.79 9.56
N GLU A 55 7.71 -4.56 9.26
CA GLU A 55 8.70 -4.31 8.21
C GLU A 55 10.09 -4.84 8.54
N MET A 56 10.42 -4.94 9.82
CA MET A 56 11.69 -5.54 10.27
C MET A 56 11.61 -7.06 10.44
N ASN A 57 10.42 -7.61 10.53
CA ASN A 57 10.20 -9.06 10.68
C ASN A 57 8.91 -9.48 9.98
N CYS A 58 9.00 -9.64 8.68
CA CYS A 58 7.91 -10.13 7.84
C CYS A 58 8.14 -11.63 7.59
N ALA A 59 7.56 -12.46 8.45
CA ALA A 59 7.77 -13.91 8.43
C ALA A 59 9.26 -14.30 8.46
N GLY A 60 10.07 -13.55 9.20
CA GLY A 60 11.49 -13.83 9.43
C GLY A 60 12.47 -12.98 8.60
N VAL A 61 11.99 -12.15 7.69
CA VAL A 61 12.86 -11.29 6.87
C VAL A 61 12.47 -9.81 7.02
N GLY A 62 13.41 -8.92 6.74
CA GLY A 62 13.13 -7.49 6.65
C GLY A 62 12.52 -7.14 5.29
N LEU A 63 11.91 -5.97 5.20
CA LEU A 63 11.36 -5.43 3.96
C LEU A 63 11.98 -4.08 3.64
N ILE A 64 12.24 -3.86 2.35
CA ILE A 64 12.60 -2.57 1.80
C ILE A 64 11.62 -2.25 0.67
N MET A 65 11.21 -1.00 0.55
CA MET A 65 10.43 -0.55 -0.59
C MET A 65 11.37 -0.27 -1.75
N GLY A 66 11.20 -1.01 -2.84
CA GLY A 66 12.04 -0.87 -4.03
C GLY A 66 11.50 0.14 -5.03
N ASP A 67 10.19 0.27 -5.12
CA ASP A 67 9.53 1.26 -5.98
C ASP A 67 8.17 1.63 -5.43
N ALA A 68 7.66 2.76 -5.88
CA ALA A 68 6.31 3.21 -5.57
C ALA A 68 5.72 3.89 -6.80
N VAL A 69 4.44 3.62 -7.07
CA VAL A 69 3.67 4.28 -8.12
C VAL A 69 2.41 4.81 -7.47
N LEU A 70 2.16 6.10 -7.65
CA LEU A 70 0.98 6.76 -7.10
C LEU A 70 0.23 7.47 -8.23
N ARG A 71 -1.09 7.37 -8.18
CA ARG A 71 -1.98 8.11 -9.07
C ARG A 71 -2.95 8.91 -8.21
N TYR A 72 -2.86 10.23 -8.30
CA TYR A 72 -3.71 11.14 -7.55
C TYR A 72 -5.02 11.35 -8.30
N GLN A 73 -6.15 11.13 -7.62
CA GLN A 73 -7.48 11.19 -8.22
C GLN A 73 -8.35 12.29 -7.62
N GLY A 74 -8.09 12.68 -6.38
CA GLY A 74 -8.89 13.67 -5.69
C GLY A 74 -8.13 14.33 -4.56
N GLN A 75 -8.70 15.38 -4.01
CA GLN A 75 -8.11 16.14 -2.93
C GLN A 75 -8.73 15.76 -1.60
N ALA A 76 -7.93 15.78 -0.55
CA ALA A 76 -8.38 15.56 0.82
C ALA A 76 -7.94 16.73 1.70
N TYR A 77 -8.64 16.92 2.81
CA TYR A 77 -8.51 18.10 3.67
C TYR A 77 -8.33 17.66 5.12
N ALA A 78 -7.85 18.57 5.94
CA ALA A 78 -7.67 18.32 7.36
C ALA A 78 -8.98 17.83 7.99
N GLY A 79 -8.90 16.76 8.77
CA GLY A 79 -10.05 16.16 9.44
C GLY A 79 -10.79 15.11 8.63
N ASP A 80 -10.53 15.01 7.31
CA ASP A 80 -11.12 13.95 6.50
C ASP A 80 -10.67 12.58 7.02
N ILE A 81 -11.60 11.64 7.04
CA ILE A 81 -11.30 10.22 7.27
C ILE A 81 -11.17 9.57 5.91
N LEU A 82 -10.00 8.99 5.65
CA LEU A 82 -9.71 8.28 4.40
C LEU A 82 -9.62 6.79 4.68
N ARG A 83 -10.18 6.00 3.77
CA ARG A 83 -10.11 4.55 3.83
C ARG A 83 -9.00 4.06 2.91
N PHE A 84 -8.07 3.32 3.50
CA PHE A 84 -6.97 2.69 2.80
C PHE A 84 -7.27 1.20 2.72
N GLU A 85 -7.49 0.72 1.51
CA GLU A 85 -7.65 -0.70 1.24
C GLU A 85 -6.35 -1.25 0.69
N VAL A 86 -5.89 -2.38 1.21
CA VAL A 86 -4.59 -2.97 0.89
C VAL A 86 -4.77 -4.38 0.34
N GLY A 87 -4.13 -4.64 -0.78
CA GLY A 87 -4.03 -5.96 -1.38
C GLY A 87 -2.56 -6.36 -1.56
N ILE A 88 -2.32 -7.63 -1.83
CA ILE A 88 -0.99 -8.20 -2.01
C ILE A 88 -1.00 -9.16 -3.20
N GLY A 89 0.08 -9.20 -3.94
CA GLY A 89 0.19 -10.09 -5.08
C GLY A 89 1.57 -10.07 -5.71
N GLU A 90 1.66 -10.60 -6.93
CA GLU A 90 2.88 -10.67 -7.73
C GLU A 90 4.09 -11.18 -6.95
N PRO A 91 4.01 -12.41 -6.36
CA PRO A 91 5.17 -12.96 -5.66
C PRO A 91 6.30 -13.20 -6.64
N ARG A 92 7.50 -12.81 -6.24
CA ARG A 92 8.74 -13.01 -6.98
C ARG A 92 9.74 -13.68 -6.06
N ARG A 93 10.91 -14.01 -6.60
CA ARG A 93 11.94 -14.70 -5.82
C ARG A 93 12.28 -13.99 -4.51
N CYS A 94 12.44 -12.68 -4.56
CA CYS A 94 12.87 -11.86 -3.41
C CYS A 94 11.92 -10.72 -3.11
N GLY A 95 10.64 -10.82 -3.46
CA GLY A 95 9.73 -9.72 -3.23
C GLY A 95 8.30 -9.99 -3.64
N PHE A 96 7.48 -8.99 -3.45
CA PHE A 96 6.06 -9.01 -3.76
C PHE A 96 5.58 -7.58 -3.97
N ARG A 97 4.32 -7.43 -4.33
CA ARG A 97 3.74 -6.12 -4.56
C ARG A 97 2.55 -5.88 -3.65
N LEU A 98 2.45 -4.66 -3.11
CA LEU A 98 1.28 -4.19 -2.37
C LEU A 98 0.51 -3.20 -3.22
N TYR A 99 -0.81 -3.26 -3.11
CA TYR A 99 -1.75 -2.46 -3.86
C TYR A 99 -2.63 -1.69 -2.89
N TYR A 100 -2.88 -0.41 -3.19
CA TYR A 100 -3.64 0.46 -2.29
C TYR A 100 -4.72 1.19 -3.06
N ARG A 101 -5.90 1.26 -2.47
CA ARG A 101 -6.96 2.17 -2.91
C ARG A 101 -7.32 3.07 -1.76
N VAL A 102 -7.35 4.38 -2.01
CA VAL A 102 -7.68 5.39 -1.02
C VAL A 102 -8.95 6.08 -1.43
N THR A 103 -9.94 6.04 -0.58
CA THR A 103 -11.25 6.68 -0.78
C THR A 103 -11.63 7.48 0.45
N ARG A 104 -12.58 8.42 0.28
CA ARG A 104 -13.21 9.12 1.40
C ARG A 104 -14.61 8.56 1.58
N PRO A 105 -14.87 7.76 2.65
CA PRO A 105 -16.17 7.12 2.83
C PRO A 105 -17.34 8.08 2.96
N ALA A 106 -17.11 9.28 3.50
CA ALA A 106 -18.18 10.26 3.71
C ALA A 106 -18.93 10.64 2.44
N ASP A 107 -18.26 10.66 1.28
CA ASP A 107 -18.86 11.02 0.00
C ASP A 107 -18.50 10.04 -1.14
N GLY A 108 -17.76 8.99 -0.84
CA GLY A 108 -17.33 8.00 -1.82
C GLY A 108 -16.26 8.49 -2.79
N ALA A 109 -15.65 9.65 -2.54
CA ALA A 109 -14.66 10.22 -3.46
C ALA A 109 -13.44 9.33 -3.60
N ALA A 110 -12.97 9.15 -4.84
CA ALA A 110 -11.70 8.51 -5.12
C ALA A 110 -10.57 9.50 -4.82
N ILE A 111 -9.62 9.11 -3.98
CA ILE A 111 -8.51 9.97 -3.57
C ILE A 111 -7.21 9.55 -4.28
N ALA A 112 -6.88 8.27 -4.28
CA ALA A 112 -5.68 7.79 -4.94
C ALA A 112 -5.71 6.29 -5.19
N LEU A 113 -4.91 5.86 -6.15
CA LEU A 113 -4.44 4.48 -6.31
C LEU A 113 -2.93 4.46 -6.16
N ALA A 114 -2.40 3.41 -5.58
CA ALA A 114 -0.96 3.26 -5.42
C ALA A 114 -0.55 1.80 -5.46
N GLU A 115 0.73 1.59 -5.77
CA GLU A 115 1.39 0.30 -5.69
C GLU A 115 2.79 0.50 -5.12
N THR A 116 3.24 -0.44 -4.31
CA THR A 116 4.63 -0.46 -3.84
C THR A 116 5.23 -1.84 -4.05
N GLY A 117 6.42 -1.86 -4.63
CA GLY A 117 7.22 -3.07 -4.73
C GLY A 117 8.02 -3.26 -3.45
N MET A 118 7.82 -4.41 -2.79
CA MET A 118 8.52 -4.73 -1.54
C MET A 118 9.58 -5.78 -1.81
N VAL A 119 10.78 -5.53 -1.31
CA VAL A 119 11.93 -6.43 -1.45
C VAL A 119 12.24 -7.05 -0.10
N CYS A 120 12.38 -8.36 -0.07
CA CYS A 120 12.82 -9.09 1.12
C CYS A 120 14.33 -8.92 1.28
N PHE A 121 14.74 -8.47 2.47
CA PHE A 121 16.10 -8.05 2.71
C PHE A 121 16.60 -8.58 4.05
N ASP A 122 17.79 -9.15 4.01
CA ASP A 122 18.50 -9.57 5.22
C ASP A 122 19.41 -8.42 5.66
N TYR A 123 19.00 -7.73 6.73
CA TYR A 123 19.75 -6.59 7.25
C TYR A 123 21.09 -6.99 7.89
N ARG A 124 21.26 -8.26 8.29
CA ARG A 124 22.53 -8.74 8.85
C ARG A 124 23.54 -8.97 7.75
N GLU A 125 23.11 -9.60 6.65
CA GLU A 125 23.96 -9.90 5.49
C GLU A 125 24.05 -8.73 4.51
N GLY A 126 23.15 -7.75 4.62
CA GLY A 126 23.11 -6.57 3.74
C GLY A 126 22.75 -6.93 2.30
N LYS A 127 21.88 -7.92 2.08
CA LYS A 127 21.50 -8.38 0.75
C LYS A 127 20.03 -8.83 0.69
N MET A 128 19.52 -8.91 -0.54
CA MET A 128 18.19 -9.48 -0.78
C MET A 128 18.17 -10.96 -0.36
N CYS A 129 17.01 -11.40 0.09
CA CYS A 129 16.79 -12.78 0.49
C CYS A 129 15.46 -13.30 -0.07
N PRO A 130 15.28 -14.64 -0.12
CA PRO A 130 14.08 -15.22 -0.70
C PRO A 130 12.80 -14.85 0.04
N LEU A 131 11.72 -14.72 -0.72
CA LEU A 131 10.38 -14.51 -0.19
C LEU A 131 9.97 -15.67 0.72
N PRO A 132 9.57 -15.39 1.97
CA PRO A 132 9.12 -16.45 2.88
C PRO A 132 7.83 -17.12 2.39
N ALA A 133 7.71 -18.42 2.64
CA ALA A 133 6.55 -19.20 2.23
C ALA A 133 5.21 -18.62 2.73
N PRO A 134 5.07 -18.19 4.00
CA PRO A 134 3.81 -17.63 4.46
C PRO A 134 3.39 -16.38 3.68
N VAL A 135 4.33 -15.54 3.25
CA VAL A 135 4.04 -14.35 2.45
C VAL A 135 3.64 -14.75 1.04
N LYS A 136 4.37 -15.68 0.43
CA LYS A 136 4.04 -16.23 -0.89
C LYS A 136 2.64 -16.83 -0.88
N ASP A 137 2.31 -17.60 0.14
CA ASP A 137 0.99 -18.23 0.28
C ASP A 137 -0.11 -17.18 0.35
N LEU A 138 0.11 -16.09 1.08
CA LEU A 138 -0.85 -14.99 1.15
C LEU A 138 -1.04 -14.34 -0.23
N CYS A 139 0.03 -14.14 -0.98
CA CYS A 139 -0.04 -13.60 -2.34
C CYS A 139 -0.86 -14.48 -3.28
N THR A 140 -0.77 -15.79 -3.16
CA THR A 140 -1.38 -16.73 -4.09
C THR A 140 -2.76 -17.22 -3.65
N SER A 141 -3.02 -17.29 -2.34
CA SER A 141 -4.29 -17.79 -1.80
C SER A 141 -5.39 -16.74 -1.77
N SER A 142 -5.05 -15.47 -1.95
CA SER A 142 -6.02 -14.38 -1.92
C SER A 142 -6.79 -14.35 -3.22
N LEU A 143 -8.02 -14.83 -3.22
CA LEU A 143 -8.90 -14.83 -4.39
C LEU A 143 -9.06 -13.40 -4.93
N GLY A 144 -8.63 -13.22 -6.18
CA GLY A 144 -8.81 -11.96 -6.90
C GLY A 144 -7.87 -10.83 -6.51
N THR A 145 -6.91 -11.02 -5.61
CA THR A 145 -6.01 -9.94 -5.21
C THR A 145 -5.08 -9.45 -6.32
N GLY A 146 -4.73 -10.28 -7.28
CA GLY A 146 -3.94 -9.85 -8.43
C GLY A 146 -4.78 -9.38 -9.62
N GLU A 147 -6.09 -9.53 -9.55
CA GLU A 147 -6.99 -9.17 -10.63
C GLU A 147 -7.34 -7.68 -10.58
N ARG A 148 -7.26 -7.04 -11.74
CA ARG A 148 -7.62 -5.64 -11.89
C ARG A 148 -9.11 -5.50 -12.15
N ALA A 149 -9.69 -4.40 -11.66
CA ALA A 149 -11.03 -4.01 -12.04
C ALA A 149 -11.06 -3.66 -13.53
N ASP A 150 -12.20 -3.84 -14.18
CA ASP A 150 -12.39 -3.38 -15.55
C ASP A 150 -12.21 -1.86 -15.62
N PRO A 151 -11.72 -1.37 -16.75
CA PRO A 151 -11.49 0.07 -16.93
C PRO A 151 -12.74 0.90 -16.78
#